data_95b8f990c5a54e6db860a951f13f541a
#
_entry.id   95b8f990c5a54e6db860a951f13f541a
#
_cell.length_a   1.000
_cell.length_b   1.000
_cell.length_c   1.000
_cell.angle_alpha   90.00
_cell.angle_beta   90.00
_cell.angle_gamma   90.00
#
_symmetry.space_group_name_H-M   'P 1'
#
loop_
_entity.id
_entity.type
_entity.pdbx_description
1 polymer ?
#
loop_
_entity_poly.entity_id
_entity_poly.type
_entity_poly.pdbx_seq_one_letter_code
_entity_poly.pdbx_strand_id
1 'polypeptide(L)'
;MLEKFYEYEKSLSSKVKKELGIVYTPIEIVDFINEKVLSTWKEEHPPKVIDPCCGTGVFLYDMAHKISKRWDVSLDKVFTDYICGYDVDEKAIKICKDLLPNANIKKVEDSLKEDLNQFDLIVTNPPYIRIQNLEQKTRTYIQENFSLTKSNTDIYIAFLEKLAKTGKPVGLICPNSWIRNKSSRVLRKWFFDNKVVSELLDFGDEKVFDGIGVYTSIVIMNLEKKTSVCHKTYLKDSGKDIEYSNSDCDQIFLGLKKLKQNKKEVSIFDLCDINVGIATLADKIFYGEVLGEYEDGNLVSFKNKKHLFIIEKKVLKKCIKASKFEQVKKNTYIVYPYDEDKKLIEEKQFKKQFPLTYNMLSFYKKDLLKRDKGKIPKKIWYGYGRTQGLSKIEEDKLLLAPFQKEKLKVRKSNAGESFISGYALYPKKGYSFELIEKIITSEHCYSFVSLYAKSLSKGWIGLSKNNFKNYKLDLSLFLTQEG
;
A
#
# COMPACT_ATOMS: atom_id res chain seq x y z
N MET A 1 35.16 9.33 1.74
CA MET A 1 34.50 9.74 0.47
C MET A 1 33.03 9.35 0.44
N LEU A 2 32.67 8.12 0.77
CA LEU A 2 31.25 7.67 0.75
C LEU A 2 30.31 8.54 1.59
N GLU A 3 30.72 9.04 2.75
CA GLU A 3 29.88 9.90 3.60
C GLU A 3 29.39 11.16 2.87
N LYS A 4 30.19 11.74 1.97
CA LYS A 4 29.86 12.96 1.22
C LYS A 4 28.59 12.77 0.34
N PHE A 5 28.33 11.56 -0.18
CA PHE A 5 27.13 11.27 -0.95
C PHE A 5 25.86 11.38 -0.11
N TYR A 6 25.95 11.16 1.21
CA TYR A 6 24.81 11.16 2.13
C TYR A 6 24.64 12.48 2.91
N GLU A 7 25.64 13.36 2.92
CA GLU A 7 25.59 14.63 3.68
C GLU A 7 24.46 15.54 3.20
N TYR A 8 24.25 15.62 1.88
CA TYR A 8 23.18 16.44 1.31
C TYR A 8 21.80 16.00 1.80
N GLU A 9 21.49 14.72 1.75
CA GLU A 9 20.22 14.22 2.28
C GLU A 9 20.07 14.51 3.77
N LYS A 10 21.11 14.25 4.56
CA LYS A 10 21.08 14.53 6.01
C LYS A 10 20.77 15.98 6.31
N SER A 11 21.20 16.91 5.46
CA SER A 11 20.96 18.35 5.58
C SER A 11 19.51 18.76 5.26
N LEU A 12 18.74 17.93 4.54
CA LEU A 12 17.38 18.25 4.10
C LEU A 12 16.36 17.99 5.21
N SER A 13 15.39 18.91 5.37
CA SER A 13 14.26 18.70 6.26
C SER A 13 13.36 17.55 5.79
N SER A 14 12.66 16.89 6.71
CA SER A 14 11.70 15.82 6.39
C SER A 14 10.59 16.27 5.41
N LYS A 15 10.28 17.57 5.37
CA LYS A 15 9.30 18.12 4.44
C LYS A 15 9.86 18.13 3.01
N VAL A 16 11.07 18.65 2.82
CA VAL A 16 11.74 18.69 1.50
C VAL A 16 12.00 17.29 0.97
N LYS A 17 12.46 16.35 1.80
CA LYS A 17 12.63 14.94 1.40
C LYS A 17 11.33 14.34 0.86
N LYS A 18 10.17 14.62 1.50
CA LYS A 18 8.86 14.14 1.03
C LYS A 18 8.39 14.82 -0.26
N GLU A 19 8.69 16.11 -0.44
CA GLU A 19 8.31 16.88 -1.62
C GLU A 19 9.10 16.43 -2.85
N LEU A 20 10.40 16.20 -2.69
CA LEU A 20 11.30 15.76 -3.75
C LEU A 20 11.33 14.22 -3.91
N GLY A 21 10.77 13.48 -2.96
CA GLY A 21 10.82 12.00 -2.96
C GLY A 21 12.22 11.43 -2.78
N ILE A 22 13.13 12.22 -2.19
CA ILE A 22 14.54 11.86 -2.02
C ILE A 22 14.67 10.79 -0.94
N VAL A 23 15.34 9.70 -1.31
CA VAL A 23 15.72 8.60 -0.44
C VAL A 23 17.05 8.05 -0.91
N TYR A 24 18.11 8.20 -0.11
CA TYR A 24 19.42 7.67 -0.48
C TYR A 24 19.56 6.19 -0.15
N THR A 25 20.17 5.48 -1.09
CA THR A 25 20.31 4.03 -1.05
C THR A 25 21.56 3.64 -0.26
N PRO A 26 21.46 2.77 0.77
CA PRO A 26 22.64 2.23 1.45
C PRO A 26 23.61 1.55 0.49
N ILE A 27 24.92 1.68 0.76
CA ILE A 27 25.96 1.22 -0.17
C ILE A 27 25.90 -0.29 -0.44
N GLU A 28 25.48 -1.10 0.53
CA GLU A 28 25.34 -2.54 0.36
C GLU A 28 24.25 -2.90 -0.67
N ILE A 29 23.23 -2.07 -0.77
CA ILE A 29 22.16 -2.22 -1.77
C ILE A 29 22.63 -1.75 -3.14
N VAL A 30 23.35 -0.63 -3.18
CA VAL A 30 23.98 -0.11 -4.40
C VAL A 30 24.92 -1.15 -4.98
N ASP A 31 25.81 -1.69 -4.16
CA ASP A 31 26.77 -2.74 -4.54
C ASP A 31 26.04 -3.97 -5.12
N PHE A 32 25.01 -4.46 -4.43
CA PHE A 32 24.20 -5.59 -4.89
C PHE A 32 23.55 -5.33 -6.25
N ILE A 33 22.90 -4.19 -6.43
CA ILE A 33 22.20 -3.86 -7.68
C ILE A 33 23.20 -3.72 -8.82
N ASN A 34 24.29 -2.98 -8.62
CA ASN A 34 25.31 -2.74 -9.62
C ASN A 34 26.01 -4.04 -10.04
N GLU A 35 26.37 -4.91 -9.08
CA GLU A 35 26.95 -6.22 -9.38
C GLU A 35 26.03 -7.08 -10.22
N LYS A 36 24.74 -7.13 -9.87
CA LYS A 36 23.74 -7.90 -10.63
C LYS A 36 23.59 -7.41 -12.06
N VAL A 37 23.49 -6.12 -12.26
CA VAL A 37 23.33 -5.55 -13.61
C VAL A 37 24.62 -5.69 -14.40
N LEU A 38 25.77 -5.37 -13.82
CA LEU A 38 27.07 -5.46 -14.50
C LEU A 38 27.43 -6.91 -14.88
N SER A 39 27.02 -7.90 -14.09
CA SER A 39 27.27 -9.32 -14.38
C SER A 39 26.60 -9.80 -15.68
N THR A 40 25.61 -9.06 -16.19
CA THR A 40 24.92 -9.38 -17.44
C THR A 40 25.67 -8.97 -18.68
N TRP A 41 26.60 -8.02 -18.53
CA TRP A 41 27.40 -7.52 -19.64
C TRP A 41 28.52 -8.49 -19.97
N LYS A 42 28.52 -9.04 -21.19
CA LYS A 42 29.46 -10.08 -21.64
C LYS A 42 30.50 -9.59 -22.65
N GLU A 43 30.36 -8.33 -23.08
CA GLU A 43 31.25 -7.76 -24.07
C GLU A 43 32.66 -7.50 -23.50
N GLU A 44 33.66 -7.48 -24.37
CA GLU A 44 35.05 -7.22 -24.01
C GLU A 44 35.31 -5.75 -23.63
N HIS A 45 34.45 -4.84 -24.04
CA HIS A 45 34.52 -3.41 -23.71
C HIS A 45 33.56 -3.04 -22.56
N PRO A 46 33.87 -1.96 -21.81
CA PRO A 46 32.98 -1.47 -20.77
C PRO A 46 31.61 -1.00 -21.29
N PRO A 47 30.52 -1.20 -20.53
CA PRO A 47 29.18 -0.70 -20.89
C PRO A 47 29.03 0.80 -20.60
N LYS A 48 28.20 1.49 -21.38
CA LYS A 48 27.69 2.82 -21.04
C LYS A 48 26.54 2.72 -20.05
N VAL A 49 26.70 3.32 -18.88
CA VAL A 49 25.74 3.21 -17.77
C VAL A 49 25.08 4.55 -17.50
N ILE A 50 23.76 4.50 -17.25
CA ILE A 50 22.97 5.67 -16.84
C ILE A 50 22.27 5.42 -15.50
N ASP A 51 22.26 6.45 -14.64
CA ASP A 51 21.27 6.61 -13.59
C ASP A 51 20.40 7.83 -13.92
N PRO A 52 19.12 7.62 -14.33
CA PRO A 52 18.22 8.71 -14.69
C PRO A 52 17.65 9.49 -13.49
N CYS A 53 18.01 9.12 -12.25
CA CYS A 53 17.65 9.82 -11.00
C CYS A 53 18.85 9.79 -10.04
N CYS A 54 20.00 10.26 -10.52
CA CYS A 54 21.29 9.96 -9.91
C CYS A 54 21.52 10.63 -8.54
N GLY A 55 20.74 11.64 -8.18
CA GLY A 55 20.96 12.39 -6.94
C GLY A 55 22.41 12.88 -6.85
N THR A 56 23.09 12.54 -5.76
CA THR A 56 24.52 12.84 -5.55
C THR A 56 25.48 11.85 -6.21
N GLY A 57 24.98 10.75 -6.84
CA GLY A 57 25.77 9.88 -7.71
C GLY A 57 26.32 8.59 -7.10
N VAL A 58 25.76 8.09 -5.99
CA VAL A 58 26.29 6.92 -5.29
C VAL A 58 26.29 5.64 -6.16
N PHE A 59 25.23 5.40 -6.94
CA PHE A 59 25.16 4.28 -7.89
C PHE A 59 26.26 4.37 -8.94
N LEU A 60 26.45 5.57 -9.50
CA LEU A 60 27.43 5.83 -10.56
C LEU A 60 28.87 5.70 -10.05
N TYR A 61 29.13 6.16 -8.82
CA TYR A 61 30.43 6.01 -8.18
C TYR A 61 30.83 4.53 -8.01
N ASP A 62 29.97 3.74 -7.41
CA ASP A 62 30.23 2.31 -7.21
C ASP A 62 30.39 1.58 -8.55
N MET A 63 29.50 1.87 -9.51
CA MET A 63 29.56 1.29 -10.84
C MET A 63 30.87 1.62 -11.57
N ALA A 64 31.35 2.87 -11.47
CA ALA A 64 32.61 3.27 -12.08
C ALA A 64 33.82 2.49 -11.54
N HIS A 65 33.85 2.25 -10.21
CA HIS A 65 34.90 1.42 -9.60
C HIS A 65 34.84 -0.04 -10.05
N LYS A 66 33.64 -0.61 -10.19
CA LYS A 66 33.46 -1.97 -10.70
C LYS A 66 33.91 -2.10 -12.16
N ILE A 67 33.55 -1.12 -13.01
CA ILE A 67 33.97 -1.07 -14.42
C ILE A 67 35.49 -0.93 -14.50
N SER A 68 36.08 0.05 -13.78
CA SER A 68 37.53 0.27 -13.75
C SER A 68 38.28 -1.01 -13.39
N LYS A 69 37.85 -1.69 -12.33
CA LYS A 69 38.47 -2.94 -11.87
C LYS A 69 38.31 -4.09 -12.87
N ARG A 70 37.17 -4.21 -13.51
CA ARG A 70 36.86 -5.36 -14.38
C ARG A 70 37.57 -5.30 -15.72
N TRP A 71 37.74 -4.09 -16.30
CA TRP A 71 38.37 -3.87 -17.61
C TRP A 71 39.74 -3.24 -17.55
N ASP A 72 40.29 -3.02 -16.35
CA ASP A 72 41.60 -2.36 -16.14
C ASP A 72 41.69 -0.98 -16.82
N VAL A 73 40.63 -0.18 -16.70
CA VAL A 73 40.49 1.17 -17.25
C VAL A 73 40.59 2.19 -16.14
N SER A 74 41.33 3.29 -16.33
CA SER A 74 41.45 4.36 -15.33
C SER A 74 40.07 4.92 -14.97
N LEU A 75 39.85 5.30 -13.70
CA LEU A 75 38.61 5.90 -13.25
C LEU A 75 38.22 7.16 -14.03
N ASP A 76 39.18 8.02 -14.36
CA ASP A 76 38.93 9.25 -15.16
C ASP A 76 38.33 8.89 -16.52
N LYS A 77 38.88 7.88 -17.18
CA LYS A 77 38.35 7.41 -18.46
C LYS A 77 36.96 6.77 -18.28
N VAL A 78 36.76 6.02 -17.21
CA VAL A 78 35.43 5.43 -16.92
C VAL A 78 34.39 6.54 -16.70
N PHE A 79 34.70 7.55 -15.90
CA PHE A 79 33.78 8.69 -15.68
C PHE A 79 33.48 9.44 -16.98
N THR A 80 34.48 9.69 -17.83
CA THR A 80 34.30 10.44 -19.06
C THR A 80 33.49 9.68 -20.12
N ASP A 81 33.79 8.40 -20.34
CA ASP A 81 33.30 7.67 -21.50
C ASP A 81 32.08 6.79 -21.21
N TYR A 82 31.91 6.31 -19.96
CA TYR A 82 30.95 5.24 -19.65
C TYR A 82 29.91 5.61 -18.62
N ILE A 83 30.08 6.71 -17.84
CA ILE A 83 29.16 7.07 -16.76
C ILE A 83 28.33 8.29 -17.12
N CYS A 84 27.00 8.13 -17.02
CA CYS A 84 26.07 9.22 -17.23
C CYS A 84 25.05 9.28 -16.08
N GLY A 85 24.62 10.48 -15.70
CA GLY A 85 23.62 10.70 -14.66
C GLY A 85 22.69 11.86 -14.98
N TYR A 86 21.40 11.68 -14.73
CA TYR A 86 20.40 12.73 -14.84
C TYR A 86 19.71 12.93 -13.49
N ASP A 87 19.40 14.17 -13.15
CA ASP A 87 18.53 14.50 -12.03
C ASP A 87 17.84 15.85 -12.26
N VAL A 88 16.73 16.08 -11.56
CA VAL A 88 15.98 17.35 -11.57
C VAL A 88 16.51 18.33 -10.51
N ASP A 89 17.18 17.83 -9.46
CA ASP A 89 17.72 18.61 -8.36
C ASP A 89 19.09 19.18 -8.70
N GLU A 90 19.13 20.48 -8.95
CA GLU A 90 20.36 21.20 -9.32
C GLU A 90 21.45 21.13 -8.24
N LYS A 91 21.06 21.10 -6.95
CA LYS A 91 22.04 21.01 -5.85
C LYS A 91 22.67 19.63 -5.80
N ALA A 92 21.85 18.57 -5.96
CA ALA A 92 22.34 17.21 -6.04
C ALA A 92 23.29 17.03 -7.25
N ILE A 93 22.93 17.56 -8.42
CA ILE A 93 23.76 17.55 -9.64
C ILE A 93 25.12 18.26 -9.42
N LYS A 94 25.13 19.40 -8.74
CA LYS A 94 26.41 20.10 -8.44
C LYS A 94 27.30 19.21 -7.58
N ILE A 95 26.77 18.64 -6.51
CA ILE A 95 27.52 17.73 -5.63
C ILE A 95 27.99 16.49 -6.40
N CYS A 96 27.12 15.91 -7.25
CA CYS A 96 27.46 14.76 -8.08
C CYS A 96 28.68 15.07 -8.99
N LYS A 97 28.68 16.22 -9.65
CA LYS A 97 29.82 16.68 -10.48
C LYS A 97 31.11 16.87 -9.69
N ASP A 98 31.02 17.40 -8.48
CA ASP A 98 32.19 17.57 -7.60
C ASP A 98 32.75 16.21 -7.13
N LEU A 99 31.89 15.19 -6.96
CA LEU A 99 32.29 13.86 -6.51
C LEU A 99 32.69 12.92 -7.66
N LEU A 100 32.14 13.13 -8.85
CA LEU A 100 32.39 12.35 -10.07
C LEU A 100 32.94 13.31 -11.18
N PRO A 101 34.17 13.79 -11.05
CA PRO A 101 34.73 14.72 -12.02
C PRO A 101 34.78 14.06 -13.41
N ASN A 102 34.49 14.84 -14.43
CA ASN A 102 34.47 14.42 -15.84
C ASN A 102 33.32 13.47 -16.24
N ALA A 103 32.48 13.00 -15.31
CA ALA A 103 31.28 12.21 -15.66
C ALA A 103 30.21 13.07 -16.36
N ASN A 104 29.48 12.47 -17.28
CA ASN A 104 28.42 13.15 -18.02
C ASN A 104 27.15 13.33 -17.17
N ILE A 105 27.21 14.24 -16.21
CA ILE A 105 26.13 14.52 -15.26
C ILE A 105 25.35 15.75 -15.72
N LYS A 106 24.02 15.59 -15.90
CA LYS A 106 23.14 16.64 -16.43
C LYS A 106 21.93 16.89 -15.54
N LYS A 107 21.65 18.17 -15.31
CA LYS A 107 20.31 18.57 -14.85
C LYS A 107 19.33 18.44 -15.99
N VAL A 108 18.20 17.79 -15.75
CA VAL A 108 17.09 17.64 -16.70
C VAL A 108 15.81 18.23 -16.10
N GLU A 109 14.83 18.55 -16.93
CA GLU A 109 13.52 19.00 -16.44
C GLU A 109 12.68 17.85 -15.91
N ASP A 110 12.74 16.67 -16.57
CA ASP A 110 11.96 15.50 -16.24
C ASP A 110 12.61 14.25 -16.84
N SER A 111 13.21 13.43 -15.99
CA SER A 111 13.90 12.19 -16.42
C SER A 111 12.96 11.19 -17.13
N LEU A 112 11.65 11.30 -16.92
CA LEU A 112 10.67 10.48 -17.67
C LEU A 112 10.62 10.83 -19.15
N LYS A 113 11.12 12.01 -19.57
CA LYS A 113 11.14 12.46 -20.97
C LYS A 113 12.44 12.11 -21.71
N GLU A 114 13.51 11.85 -20.97
CA GLU A 114 14.83 11.63 -21.55
C GLU A 114 14.90 10.30 -22.31
N ASP A 115 15.61 10.28 -23.44
CA ASP A 115 15.89 9.04 -24.19
C ASP A 115 17.04 8.27 -23.53
N LEU A 116 16.79 7.00 -23.21
CA LEU A 116 17.75 6.10 -22.57
C LEU A 116 18.30 5.03 -23.51
N ASN A 117 17.92 5.04 -24.79
CA ASN A 117 18.29 3.97 -25.75
C ASN A 117 19.80 3.90 -26.04
N GLN A 118 20.53 5.00 -25.87
CA GLN A 118 21.97 5.09 -26.11
C GLN A 118 22.82 4.41 -25.02
N PHE A 119 22.21 3.98 -23.91
CA PHE A 119 22.90 3.33 -22.80
C PHE A 119 22.73 1.81 -22.85
N ASP A 120 23.69 1.10 -22.29
CA ASP A 120 23.72 -0.36 -22.26
C ASP A 120 23.12 -0.91 -20.98
N LEU A 121 23.39 -0.27 -19.84
CA LEU A 121 22.92 -0.65 -18.52
C LEU A 121 22.25 0.53 -17.81
N ILE A 122 21.24 0.25 -17.01
CA ILE A 122 20.51 1.27 -16.24
C ILE A 122 20.46 0.85 -14.77
N VAL A 123 20.84 1.75 -13.88
CA VAL A 123 20.74 1.57 -12.42
C VAL A 123 20.09 2.80 -11.82
N THR A 124 19.20 2.66 -10.82
CA THR A 124 18.54 3.84 -10.27
C THR A 124 17.76 3.58 -8.98
N ASN A 125 17.52 4.64 -8.23
CA ASN A 125 16.49 4.74 -7.20
C ASN A 125 15.54 5.88 -7.59
N PRO A 126 14.40 5.61 -8.27
CA PRO A 126 13.48 6.66 -8.72
C PRO A 126 12.76 7.35 -7.56
N PRO A 127 12.26 8.58 -7.71
CA PRO A 127 11.59 9.33 -6.65
C PRO A 127 10.27 8.69 -6.19
N TYR A 128 9.93 8.79 -4.88
CA TYR A 128 8.74 8.21 -4.25
C TYR A 128 7.64 9.26 -4.00
N ILE A 129 7.12 9.86 -5.06
CA ILE A 129 6.11 10.92 -4.98
C ILE A 129 4.79 10.40 -5.52
N ARG A 130 3.69 10.64 -4.79
CA ARG A 130 2.35 10.31 -5.29
C ARG A 130 1.98 11.21 -6.46
N ILE A 131 1.41 10.66 -7.52
CA ILE A 131 1.04 11.40 -8.74
C ILE A 131 0.16 12.63 -8.46
N GLN A 132 -0.67 12.58 -7.43
CA GLN A 132 -1.51 13.72 -7.02
C GLN A 132 -0.73 14.90 -6.42
N ASN A 133 0.52 14.70 -6.02
CA ASN A 133 1.41 15.70 -5.45
C ASN A 133 2.38 16.28 -6.49
N LEU A 134 2.39 15.73 -7.71
CA LEU A 134 3.20 16.24 -8.82
C LEU A 134 2.57 17.51 -9.42
N GLU A 135 3.38 18.29 -10.11
CA GLU A 135 2.90 19.40 -10.94
C GLU A 135 1.95 18.91 -12.03
N GLN A 136 1.02 19.77 -12.44
CA GLN A 136 0.01 19.40 -13.43
C GLN A 136 0.64 18.94 -14.76
N LYS A 137 1.70 19.62 -15.23
CA LYS A 137 2.38 19.27 -16.49
C LYS A 137 2.97 17.85 -16.48
N THR A 138 3.66 17.46 -15.39
CA THR A 138 4.22 16.10 -15.24
C THR A 138 3.11 15.06 -15.14
N ARG A 139 2.03 15.39 -14.44
CA ARG A 139 0.87 14.51 -14.29
C ARG A 139 0.17 14.25 -15.64
N THR A 140 -0.05 15.29 -16.42
CA THR A 140 -0.61 15.20 -17.77
C THR A 140 0.30 14.35 -18.66
N TYR A 141 1.60 14.62 -18.66
CA TYR A 141 2.57 13.85 -19.44
C TYR A 141 2.54 12.34 -19.10
N ILE A 142 2.50 11.98 -17.80
CA ILE A 142 2.38 10.58 -17.37
C ILE A 142 1.08 9.96 -17.90
N GLN A 143 -0.04 10.66 -17.79
CA GLN A 143 -1.35 10.15 -18.24
C GLN A 143 -1.42 9.90 -19.75
N GLU A 144 -0.76 10.73 -20.54
CA GLU A 144 -0.74 10.66 -22.00
C GLU A 144 0.26 9.62 -22.53
N ASN A 145 1.41 9.45 -21.88
CA ASN A 145 2.53 8.67 -22.41
C ASN A 145 2.73 7.30 -21.74
N PHE A 146 2.10 7.02 -20.59
CA PHE A 146 2.28 5.80 -19.83
C PHE A 146 0.99 4.98 -19.72
N SER A 147 0.88 3.94 -20.55
CA SER A 147 -0.34 3.12 -20.65
C SER A 147 -0.54 2.16 -19.47
N LEU A 148 0.55 1.76 -18.79
CA LEU A 148 0.53 0.83 -17.65
C LEU A 148 0.40 1.55 -16.31
N THR A 149 0.64 2.88 -16.29
CA THR A 149 0.56 3.74 -15.11
C THR A 149 -0.82 4.38 -15.02
N LYS A 150 -1.80 3.66 -14.45
CA LYS A 150 -3.20 4.11 -14.34
C LYS A 150 -3.56 4.54 -12.93
N SER A 151 -4.47 5.53 -12.81
CA SER A 151 -5.06 5.98 -11.54
C SER A 151 -4.11 6.73 -10.59
N ASN A 152 -4.49 6.86 -9.31
CA ASN A 152 -3.70 7.50 -8.25
C ASN A 152 -2.55 6.60 -7.80
N THR A 153 -1.48 6.54 -8.59
CA THR A 153 -0.26 5.79 -8.31
C THR A 153 0.89 6.73 -7.91
N ASP A 154 2.03 6.17 -7.58
CA ASP A 154 3.24 6.92 -7.32
C ASP A 154 4.07 7.03 -8.61
N ILE A 155 4.89 8.10 -8.76
CA ILE A 155 5.68 8.36 -9.98
C ILE A 155 6.64 7.20 -10.32
N TYR A 156 7.14 6.48 -9.31
CA TYR A 156 8.05 5.34 -9.55
C TYR A 156 7.43 4.25 -10.44
N ILE A 157 6.08 4.15 -10.52
CA ILE A 157 5.39 3.22 -11.42
C ILE A 157 5.63 3.61 -12.89
N ALA A 158 5.64 4.91 -13.20
CA ALA A 158 5.99 5.37 -14.55
C ALA A 158 7.46 5.08 -14.88
N PHE A 159 8.37 5.20 -13.90
CA PHE A 159 9.75 4.76 -14.08
C PHE A 159 9.84 3.26 -14.33
N LEU A 160 9.14 2.42 -13.55
CA LEU A 160 9.10 0.97 -13.80
C LEU A 160 8.63 0.66 -15.23
N GLU A 161 7.59 1.34 -15.73
CA GLU A 161 7.10 1.18 -17.09
C GLU A 161 8.14 1.63 -18.13
N LYS A 162 8.72 2.82 -17.96
CA LYS A 162 9.72 3.38 -18.86
C LYS A 162 10.94 2.47 -18.97
N LEU A 163 11.53 2.15 -17.82
CA LEU A 163 12.77 1.39 -17.75
C LEU A 163 12.59 -0.04 -18.32
N ALA A 164 11.47 -0.69 -18.01
CA ALA A 164 11.16 -1.99 -18.55
C ALA A 164 11.05 -2.01 -20.09
N LYS A 165 10.46 -0.94 -20.66
CA LYS A 165 10.27 -0.81 -22.12
C LYS A 165 11.55 -0.51 -22.89
N THR A 166 12.65 -0.13 -22.22
CA THR A 166 13.95 0.01 -22.91
C THR A 166 14.50 -1.31 -23.43
N GLY A 167 14.07 -2.44 -22.82
CA GLY A 167 14.64 -3.76 -23.12
C GLY A 167 16.07 -3.96 -22.62
N LYS A 168 16.68 -2.94 -22.00
CA LYS A 168 18.05 -2.98 -21.46
C LYS A 168 18.05 -3.65 -20.09
N PRO A 169 19.19 -4.23 -19.63
CA PRO A 169 19.34 -4.66 -18.24
C PRO A 169 19.17 -3.46 -17.29
N VAL A 170 18.25 -3.61 -16.33
CA VAL A 170 17.92 -2.58 -15.35
C VAL A 170 18.00 -3.15 -13.95
N GLY A 171 18.64 -2.40 -13.04
CA GLY A 171 18.58 -2.65 -11.60
C GLY A 171 18.07 -1.43 -10.86
N LEU A 172 17.02 -1.62 -10.07
CA LEU A 172 16.47 -0.51 -9.29
C LEU A 172 15.94 -0.94 -7.93
N ILE A 173 15.88 0.03 -7.01
CA ILE A 173 15.15 -0.10 -5.76
C ILE A 173 13.93 0.82 -5.79
N CYS A 174 12.77 0.31 -5.36
CA CYS A 174 11.53 1.10 -5.33
C CYS A 174 10.59 0.61 -4.22
N PRO A 175 9.53 1.36 -3.87
CA PRO A 175 8.51 0.87 -2.94
C PRO A 175 7.91 -0.47 -3.39
N ASN A 176 7.76 -1.44 -2.47
CA ASN A 176 7.25 -2.77 -2.79
C ASN A 176 5.73 -2.83 -3.01
N SER A 177 5.03 -1.71 -2.86
CA SER A 177 3.58 -1.66 -2.99
C SER A 177 3.06 -2.03 -4.39
N TRP A 178 3.88 -1.90 -5.45
CA TRP A 178 3.52 -2.33 -6.81
C TRP A 178 3.25 -3.83 -6.91
N ILE A 179 3.89 -4.64 -6.07
CA ILE A 179 3.75 -6.10 -6.03
C ILE A 179 2.30 -6.50 -5.71
N ARG A 180 1.62 -5.73 -4.83
CA ARG A 180 0.33 -6.09 -4.23
C ARG A 180 -0.82 -5.15 -4.59
N ASN A 181 -0.53 -3.89 -4.93
CA ASN A 181 -1.57 -2.88 -5.17
C ASN A 181 -2.40 -3.19 -6.42
N LYS A 182 -3.72 -2.96 -6.31
CA LYS A 182 -4.66 -3.13 -7.43
C LYS A 182 -4.34 -2.19 -8.60
N SER A 183 -3.91 -0.96 -8.31
CA SER A 183 -3.55 0.03 -9.34
C SER A 183 -2.39 -0.41 -10.23
N SER A 184 -1.46 -1.22 -9.70
CA SER A 184 -0.29 -1.73 -10.45
C SER A 184 -0.55 -3.07 -11.17
N ARG A 185 -1.80 -3.57 -11.17
CA ARG A 185 -2.11 -4.88 -11.79
C ARG A 185 -1.86 -4.89 -13.28
N VAL A 186 -2.12 -3.77 -13.97
CA VAL A 186 -1.86 -3.66 -15.43
C VAL A 186 -0.36 -3.75 -15.70
N LEU A 187 0.47 -3.08 -14.88
CA LEU A 187 1.93 -3.16 -14.96
C LEU A 187 2.41 -4.60 -14.70
N ARG A 188 1.95 -5.25 -13.61
CA ARG A 188 2.32 -6.64 -13.30
C ARG A 188 1.94 -7.60 -14.43
N LYS A 189 0.74 -7.43 -15.01
CA LYS A 189 0.32 -8.26 -16.12
C LYS A 189 1.25 -8.09 -17.32
N TRP A 190 1.62 -6.87 -17.67
CA TRP A 190 2.54 -6.61 -18.77
C TRP A 190 3.93 -7.17 -18.46
N PHE A 191 4.44 -7.02 -17.23
CA PHE A 191 5.71 -7.62 -16.80
C PHE A 191 5.70 -9.14 -16.90
N PHE A 192 4.58 -9.75 -16.53
CA PHE A 192 4.38 -11.19 -16.63
C PHE A 192 4.36 -11.66 -18.08
N ASP A 193 3.53 -11.05 -18.92
CA ASP A 193 3.35 -11.44 -20.32
C ASP A 193 4.65 -11.29 -21.13
N ASN A 194 5.47 -10.30 -20.80
CA ASN A 194 6.75 -10.02 -21.47
C ASN A 194 7.97 -10.60 -20.72
N LYS A 195 7.77 -11.30 -19.59
CA LYS A 195 8.83 -11.91 -18.77
C LYS A 195 9.95 -10.94 -18.39
N VAL A 196 9.58 -9.71 -18.02
CA VAL A 196 10.48 -8.58 -17.81
C VAL A 196 11.34 -8.76 -16.57
N VAL A 197 10.75 -9.21 -15.45
CA VAL A 197 11.43 -9.31 -14.15
C VAL A 197 12.22 -10.61 -14.08
N SER A 198 13.51 -10.48 -13.80
CA SER A 198 14.43 -11.60 -13.66
C SER A 198 14.71 -11.96 -12.21
N GLU A 199 14.87 -10.94 -11.35
CA GLU A 199 15.08 -11.12 -9.91
C GLU A 199 14.25 -10.09 -9.15
N LEU A 200 13.59 -10.51 -8.08
CA LEU A 200 12.79 -9.67 -7.20
C LEU A 200 13.18 -9.95 -5.74
N LEU A 201 13.70 -8.93 -5.07
CA LEU A 201 13.97 -8.97 -3.65
C LEU A 201 12.95 -8.08 -2.95
N ASP A 202 11.99 -8.69 -2.22
CA ASP A 202 10.98 -7.98 -1.44
C ASP A 202 11.39 -7.97 0.04
N PHE A 203 11.78 -6.81 0.55
CA PHE A 203 12.14 -6.65 1.96
C PHE A 203 10.93 -6.76 2.93
N GLY A 204 9.72 -7.00 2.39
CA GLY A 204 8.51 -7.13 3.20
C GLY A 204 8.20 -5.87 4.01
N ASP A 205 8.24 -5.98 5.35
CA ASP A 205 8.05 -4.88 6.29
C ASP A 205 9.35 -4.41 6.97
N GLU A 206 10.49 -4.89 6.51
CA GLU A 206 11.79 -4.39 6.95
C GLU A 206 12.06 -2.98 6.43
N LYS A 207 12.62 -2.15 7.29
CA LYS A 207 13.00 -0.79 6.95
C LYS A 207 14.43 -0.80 6.44
N VAL A 208 14.58 -0.62 5.15
CA VAL A 208 15.87 -0.46 4.48
C VAL A 208 16.44 0.94 4.65
N PHE A 209 15.57 1.94 4.81
CA PHE A 209 15.94 3.35 4.92
C PHE A 209 15.64 3.90 6.30
N ASP A 210 16.60 4.58 6.90
CA ASP A 210 16.42 5.26 8.18
C ASP A 210 15.46 6.45 8.06
N GLY A 211 14.54 6.55 9.04
CA GLY A 211 13.60 7.69 9.13
C GLY A 211 12.46 7.74 8.11
N ILE A 212 12.39 6.80 7.17
CA ILE A 212 11.34 6.75 6.13
C ILE A 212 10.47 5.52 6.32
N GLY A 213 9.15 5.73 6.40
CA GLY A 213 8.16 4.67 6.58
C GLY A 213 7.74 3.97 5.27
N VAL A 214 8.67 3.73 4.35
CA VAL A 214 8.41 3.07 3.07
C VAL A 214 9.07 1.69 3.07
N TYR A 215 8.30 0.68 2.72
CA TYR A 215 8.80 -0.68 2.48
C TYR A 215 9.18 -0.82 1.02
N THR A 216 10.30 -1.48 0.73
CA THR A 216 10.92 -1.47 -0.58
C THR A 216 11.15 -2.85 -1.15
N SER A 217 11.43 -2.86 -2.44
CA SER A 217 11.88 -4.04 -3.19
C SER A 217 12.99 -3.65 -4.17
N ILE A 218 13.95 -4.55 -4.39
CA ILE A 218 14.89 -4.45 -5.52
C ILE A 218 14.29 -5.22 -6.68
N VAL A 219 14.35 -4.64 -7.87
CA VAL A 219 13.85 -5.24 -9.10
C VAL A 219 14.97 -5.25 -10.13
N ILE A 220 15.31 -6.44 -10.62
CA ILE A 220 16.24 -6.61 -11.73
C ILE A 220 15.43 -7.06 -12.95
N MET A 221 15.57 -6.33 -14.05
CA MET A 221 14.76 -6.50 -15.26
C MET A 221 15.61 -6.77 -16.49
N ASN A 222 14.97 -7.36 -17.49
CA ASN A 222 15.49 -7.53 -18.86
C ASN A 222 16.85 -8.23 -18.92
N LEU A 223 17.18 -9.04 -17.93
CA LEU A 223 18.25 -10.01 -18.10
C LEU A 223 17.84 -10.99 -19.17
N GLU A 224 18.79 -11.68 -19.82
CA GLU A 224 18.52 -12.68 -20.85
C GLU A 224 17.25 -13.48 -20.54
N LYS A 225 16.39 -13.72 -21.54
CA LYS A 225 15.03 -14.28 -21.43
C LYS A 225 14.96 -15.40 -20.39
N LYS A 226 14.68 -15.07 -19.15
CA LYS A 226 14.51 -16.04 -18.08
C LYS A 226 13.11 -16.64 -18.12
N THR A 227 13.02 -17.91 -17.84
CA THR A 227 11.74 -18.63 -17.70
C THR A 227 11.14 -18.46 -16.31
N SER A 228 11.90 -17.88 -15.37
CA SER A 228 11.54 -17.74 -13.96
C SER A 228 11.92 -16.36 -13.40
N VAL A 229 11.30 -16.02 -12.28
CA VAL A 229 11.69 -14.91 -11.41
C VAL A 229 12.40 -15.47 -10.18
N CYS A 230 13.63 -15.03 -9.91
CA CYS A 230 14.34 -15.37 -8.69
C CYS A 230 13.84 -14.45 -7.54
N HIS A 231 13.14 -15.04 -6.58
CA HIS A 231 12.64 -14.32 -5.38
C HIS A 231 13.62 -14.42 -4.22
N LYS A 232 13.86 -13.29 -3.55
CA LYS A 232 14.68 -13.17 -2.36
C LYS A 232 14.00 -12.32 -1.29
N THR A 233 14.36 -12.54 -0.03
CA THR A 233 13.96 -11.71 1.11
C THR A 233 15.13 -10.91 1.67
N TYR A 234 16.35 -11.43 1.55
CA TYR A 234 17.59 -10.78 1.98
C TYR A 234 18.62 -10.76 0.87
N LEU A 235 19.56 -9.80 0.93
CA LEU A 235 20.62 -9.64 -0.09
C LEU A 235 21.47 -10.92 -0.28
N LYS A 236 21.74 -11.64 0.80
CA LYS A 236 22.59 -12.86 0.82
C LYS A 236 21.82 -14.14 0.52
N ASP A 237 20.50 -14.10 0.38
CA ASP A 237 19.70 -15.28 0.07
C ASP A 237 20.07 -15.83 -1.31
N SER A 238 20.12 -17.16 -1.43
CA SER A 238 20.24 -17.86 -2.73
C SER A 238 19.02 -17.58 -3.63
N GLY A 239 17.88 -17.32 -2.99
CA GLY A 239 16.61 -17.07 -3.67
C GLY A 239 15.84 -18.35 -4.01
N LYS A 240 14.61 -18.16 -4.46
CA LYS A 240 13.70 -19.21 -4.90
C LYS A 240 13.18 -18.87 -6.31
N ASP A 241 13.45 -19.72 -7.27
CA ASP A 241 12.95 -19.55 -8.63
C ASP A 241 11.47 -19.94 -8.75
N ILE A 242 10.67 -19.03 -9.28
CA ILE A 242 9.27 -19.25 -9.63
C ILE A 242 9.14 -19.12 -11.15
N GLU A 243 8.84 -20.22 -11.81
CA GLU A 243 8.67 -20.23 -13.26
C GLU A 243 7.41 -19.49 -13.70
N TYR A 244 7.51 -18.75 -14.79
CA TYR A 244 6.38 -18.07 -15.40
C TYR A 244 5.28 -19.04 -15.85
N SER A 245 5.64 -20.25 -16.29
CA SER A 245 4.71 -21.32 -16.66
C SER A 245 3.89 -21.86 -15.48
N ASN A 246 4.45 -21.80 -14.27
CA ASN A 246 3.89 -22.36 -13.04
C ASN A 246 3.24 -21.31 -12.12
N SER A 247 2.92 -20.13 -12.64
CA SER A 247 2.28 -19.05 -11.87
C SER A 247 1.35 -18.20 -12.74
N ASP A 248 0.69 -17.22 -12.12
CA ASP A 248 -0.04 -16.16 -12.80
C ASP A 248 0.57 -14.79 -12.49
N CYS A 249 0.08 -13.75 -13.15
CA CYS A 249 0.62 -12.40 -13.04
C CYS A 249 0.52 -11.76 -11.65
N ASP A 250 -0.35 -12.25 -10.78
CA ASP A 250 -0.46 -11.76 -9.41
C ASP A 250 0.39 -12.64 -8.46
N GLN A 251 0.49 -13.94 -8.71
CA GLN A 251 1.21 -14.90 -7.87
C GLN A 251 2.73 -14.87 -8.07
N ILE A 252 3.20 -14.72 -9.32
CA ILE A 252 4.63 -14.74 -9.61
C ILE A 252 5.41 -13.68 -8.83
N PHE A 253 4.88 -12.45 -8.71
CA PHE A 253 5.53 -11.38 -7.97
C PHE A 253 5.36 -11.49 -6.45
N LEU A 254 4.51 -12.40 -5.98
CA LEU A 254 4.39 -12.78 -4.58
C LEU A 254 5.27 -13.97 -4.19
N GLY A 255 6.06 -14.49 -5.13
CA GLY A 255 6.90 -15.67 -4.90
C GLY A 255 6.10 -16.98 -4.79
N LEU A 256 4.94 -17.05 -5.43
CA LEU A 256 4.00 -18.17 -5.32
C LEU A 256 3.90 -18.94 -6.64
N LYS A 257 3.84 -20.26 -6.51
CA LYS A 257 3.42 -21.13 -7.63
C LYS A 257 1.90 -21.06 -7.76
N LYS A 258 1.41 -21.25 -8.99
CA LYS A 258 -0.01 -21.40 -9.27
C LYS A 258 -0.58 -22.55 -8.46
N LEU A 259 -1.53 -22.26 -7.59
CA LEU A 259 -2.27 -23.30 -6.90
C LEU A 259 -3.03 -24.12 -7.96
N LYS A 260 -2.83 -25.45 -7.99
CA LYS A 260 -3.66 -26.32 -8.79
C LYS A 260 -5.10 -26.15 -8.31
N GLN A 261 -5.98 -25.65 -9.16
CA GLN A 261 -7.39 -25.53 -8.81
C GLN A 261 -7.98 -26.94 -8.69
N ASN A 262 -8.32 -27.35 -7.48
CA ASN A 262 -9.14 -28.55 -7.28
C ASN A 262 -10.56 -28.22 -7.72
N LYS A 263 -11.18 -29.10 -8.51
CA LYS A 263 -12.58 -28.95 -8.98
C LYS A 263 -13.61 -28.82 -7.86
N LYS A 264 -13.23 -29.11 -6.60
CA LYS A 264 -14.06 -29.05 -5.39
C LYS A 264 -13.94 -27.76 -4.60
N GLU A 265 -13.10 -26.79 -5.03
CA GLU A 265 -12.90 -25.55 -4.28
C GLU A 265 -14.05 -24.58 -4.46
N VAL A 266 -14.54 -24.03 -3.35
CA VAL A 266 -15.55 -22.97 -3.29
C VAL A 266 -14.93 -21.66 -2.87
N SER A 267 -15.46 -20.53 -3.35
CA SER A 267 -15.04 -19.22 -2.89
C SER A 267 -15.60 -18.90 -1.51
N ILE A 268 -14.85 -18.20 -0.66
CA ILE A 268 -15.38 -17.69 0.60
C ILE A 268 -16.65 -16.82 0.39
N PHE A 269 -16.74 -16.13 -0.74
CA PHE A 269 -17.91 -15.32 -1.09
C PHE A 269 -19.15 -16.14 -1.50
N ASP A 270 -18.98 -17.44 -1.77
CA ASP A 270 -20.12 -18.35 -1.95
C ASP A 270 -20.73 -18.77 -0.60
N LEU A 271 -19.92 -18.71 0.48
CA LEU A 271 -20.29 -19.12 1.82
C LEU A 271 -20.81 -17.97 2.69
N CYS A 272 -20.23 -16.76 2.54
CA CYS A 272 -20.62 -15.59 3.33
C CYS A 272 -20.46 -14.27 2.57
N ASP A 273 -21.21 -13.26 2.99
CA ASP A 273 -21.00 -11.88 2.59
C ASP A 273 -19.99 -11.20 3.53
N ILE A 274 -19.06 -10.42 2.98
CA ILE A 274 -18.13 -9.60 3.76
C ILE A 274 -18.47 -8.13 3.52
N ASN A 275 -18.90 -7.42 4.57
CA ASN A 275 -19.29 -6.02 4.50
C ASN A 275 -18.44 -5.13 5.40
N VAL A 276 -18.28 -3.87 5.00
CA VAL A 276 -17.61 -2.85 5.82
C VAL A 276 -18.56 -2.29 6.87
N GLY A 277 -18.01 -1.86 8.01
CA GLY A 277 -18.77 -1.16 9.04
C GLY A 277 -19.20 0.25 8.64
N ILE A 278 -19.94 0.89 9.52
CA ILE A 278 -20.34 2.29 9.37
C ILE A 278 -19.09 3.16 9.19
N ALA A 279 -19.10 4.03 8.19
CA ALA A 279 -18.01 4.95 7.91
C ALA A 279 -18.47 6.40 8.15
N THR A 280 -18.36 6.86 9.39
CA THR A 280 -18.73 8.22 9.77
C THR A 280 -17.81 9.28 9.15
N LEU A 281 -16.57 8.90 8.84
CA LEU A 281 -15.42 9.77 8.55
C LEU A 281 -15.14 10.79 9.67
N ALA A 282 -15.74 10.58 10.84
CA ALA A 282 -15.57 11.39 12.06
C ALA A 282 -15.88 10.56 13.31
N ASP A 283 -15.34 9.35 13.41
CA ASP A 283 -15.60 8.43 14.55
C ASP A 283 -15.39 9.11 15.92
N LYS A 284 -14.42 10.03 16.01
CA LYS A 284 -14.13 10.78 17.24
C LYS A 284 -15.30 11.67 17.73
N ILE A 285 -16.26 11.94 16.84
CA ILE A 285 -17.44 12.79 17.12
C ILE A 285 -18.66 11.91 17.35
N PHE A 286 -18.93 10.97 16.45
CA PHE A 286 -20.14 10.14 16.46
C PHE A 286 -20.08 8.97 17.44
N TYR A 287 -18.90 8.40 17.68
CA TYR A 287 -18.71 7.22 18.53
C TYR A 287 -18.21 7.62 19.91
N GLY A 288 -18.82 7.05 20.95
CA GLY A 288 -18.50 7.36 22.33
C GLY A 288 -19.04 6.33 23.34
N GLU A 289 -18.93 6.70 24.62
CA GLU A 289 -19.31 5.89 25.78
C GLU A 289 -20.44 6.58 26.53
N VAL A 290 -21.46 5.85 26.90
CA VAL A 290 -22.52 6.32 27.82
C VAL A 290 -22.05 6.04 29.24
N LEU A 291 -21.95 7.10 30.05
CA LEU A 291 -21.46 7.06 31.44
C LEU A 291 -22.57 7.02 32.49
N GLY A 292 -23.75 7.51 32.14
CA GLY A 292 -24.91 7.58 33.05
C GLY A 292 -26.19 8.01 32.34
N GLU A 293 -27.32 7.77 32.96
CA GLU A 293 -28.67 8.11 32.46
C GLU A 293 -29.30 9.20 33.33
N TYR A 294 -30.10 10.07 32.74
CA TYR A 294 -30.82 11.17 33.35
C TYR A 294 -32.28 11.17 32.88
N GLU A 295 -33.15 11.92 33.62
CA GLU A 295 -34.52 12.19 33.23
C GLU A 295 -35.31 10.93 32.84
N ASP A 296 -35.52 10.03 33.79
CA ASP A 296 -36.23 8.75 33.61
C ASP A 296 -35.72 7.88 32.44
N GLY A 297 -34.42 8.01 32.13
CA GLY A 297 -33.75 7.26 31.09
C GLY A 297 -33.86 7.83 29.68
N ASN A 298 -34.42 9.01 29.48
CA ASN A 298 -34.53 9.66 28.19
C ASN A 298 -33.22 10.36 27.73
N LEU A 299 -32.42 10.81 28.68
CA LEU A 299 -31.16 11.49 28.44
C LEU A 299 -30.00 10.71 29.03
N VAL A 300 -28.82 10.84 28.39
CA VAL A 300 -27.59 10.16 28.79
C VAL A 300 -26.39 11.08 28.75
N SER A 301 -25.44 10.82 29.64
CA SER A 301 -24.08 11.39 29.56
C SER A 301 -23.30 10.65 28.49
N PHE A 302 -23.10 11.27 27.35
CA PHE A 302 -22.34 10.70 26.21
C PHE A 302 -20.94 11.33 26.14
N LYS A 303 -19.91 10.52 26.33
CA LYS A 303 -18.50 10.91 26.23
C LYS A 303 -17.94 10.46 24.90
N ASN A 304 -17.72 11.39 23.99
CA ASN A 304 -16.90 11.14 22.81
C ASN A 304 -15.41 11.33 23.14
N LYS A 305 -14.51 11.21 22.14
CA LYS A 305 -13.06 11.26 22.41
C LYS A 305 -12.60 12.59 23.03
N LYS A 306 -13.33 13.70 22.83
CA LYS A 306 -12.91 15.04 23.22
C LYS A 306 -13.70 15.65 24.36
N HIS A 307 -15.00 15.42 24.43
CA HIS A 307 -15.91 16.12 25.32
C HIS A 307 -17.01 15.21 25.88
N LEU A 308 -17.65 15.67 26.93
CA LEU A 308 -18.83 15.08 27.55
C LEU A 308 -20.05 15.94 27.21
N PHE A 309 -21.13 15.29 26.76
CA PHE A 309 -22.39 15.93 26.44
C PHE A 309 -23.55 15.19 27.09
N ILE A 310 -24.63 15.89 27.35
CA ILE A 310 -25.94 15.28 27.65
C ILE A 310 -26.72 15.25 26.33
N ILE A 311 -27.18 14.09 25.93
CA ILE A 311 -27.92 13.91 24.68
C ILE A 311 -29.06 12.92 24.84
N GLU A 312 -29.95 12.87 23.86
CA GLU A 312 -31.08 11.96 23.84
C GLU A 312 -30.63 10.50 23.64
N LYS A 313 -31.12 9.59 24.49
CA LYS A 313 -30.78 8.15 24.41
C LYS A 313 -31.30 7.51 23.13
N LYS A 314 -32.49 7.90 22.67
CA LYS A 314 -33.14 7.34 21.45
C LYS A 314 -32.35 7.51 20.17
N VAL A 315 -31.45 8.50 20.08
CA VAL A 315 -30.61 8.71 18.91
C VAL A 315 -29.36 7.82 18.90
N LEU A 316 -29.15 7.03 19.94
CA LEU A 316 -27.99 6.18 20.10
C LEU A 316 -28.29 4.75 19.68
N LYS A 317 -27.36 4.15 18.91
CA LYS A 317 -27.33 2.70 18.68
C LYS A 317 -26.08 2.11 19.32
N LYS A 318 -26.19 0.93 19.93
CA LYS A 318 -25.05 0.20 20.47
C LYS A 318 -24.05 -0.05 19.35
N CYS A 319 -22.77 0.21 19.59
CA CYS A 319 -21.77 0.17 18.54
C CYS A 319 -20.43 -0.38 19.04
N ILE A 320 -19.89 -1.32 18.28
CA ILE A 320 -18.60 -1.95 18.57
C ILE A 320 -17.54 -1.37 17.62
N LYS A 321 -16.39 -1.04 18.15
CA LYS A 321 -15.23 -0.71 17.32
C LYS A 321 -14.49 -2.00 16.95
N ALA A 322 -14.72 -2.52 15.76
CA ALA A 322 -14.19 -3.82 15.33
C ALA A 322 -12.64 -3.88 15.37
N SER A 323 -11.93 -2.78 15.15
CA SER A 323 -10.46 -2.71 15.31
C SER A 323 -9.95 -2.92 16.74
N LYS A 324 -10.85 -2.98 17.73
CA LYS A 324 -10.54 -3.13 19.16
C LYS A 324 -11.50 -4.10 19.86
N PHE A 325 -12.06 -5.06 19.16
CA PHE A 325 -13.10 -5.94 19.72
C PHE A 325 -12.59 -6.81 20.88
N GLU A 326 -11.29 -7.01 21.05
CA GLU A 326 -10.70 -7.70 22.22
C GLU A 326 -10.76 -6.83 23.50
N GLN A 327 -10.86 -5.49 23.35
CA GLN A 327 -10.88 -4.52 24.43
C GLN A 327 -12.25 -3.81 24.53
N VAL A 328 -13.35 -4.54 24.27
CA VAL A 328 -14.66 -3.90 24.19
C VAL A 328 -15.08 -3.36 25.56
N LYS A 329 -15.31 -2.07 25.59
CA LYS A 329 -16.06 -1.40 26.66
C LYS A 329 -17.55 -1.72 26.52
N LYS A 330 -18.23 -2.08 27.62
CA LYS A 330 -19.62 -2.55 27.60
C LYS A 330 -20.65 -1.49 27.11
N ASN A 331 -20.37 -0.20 27.30
CA ASN A 331 -21.33 0.90 27.08
C ASN A 331 -20.92 1.82 25.94
N THR A 332 -20.55 1.27 24.77
CA THR A 332 -20.19 2.07 23.61
C THR A 332 -21.32 2.19 22.60
N TYR A 333 -21.54 3.39 22.12
CA TYR A 333 -22.65 3.77 21.25
C TYR A 333 -22.17 4.67 20.11
N ILE A 334 -23.03 4.76 19.09
CA ILE A 334 -22.87 5.69 17.99
C ILE A 334 -24.12 6.57 17.87
N VAL A 335 -23.95 7.86 17.68
CA VAL A 335 -25.03 8.77 17.34
C VAL A 335 -25.56 8.41 15.96
N TYR A 336 -26.83 8.05 15.86
CA TYR A 336 -27.47 7.47 14.66
C TYR A 336 -28.58 8.40 14.13
N PRO A 337 -28.26 9.40 13.27
CA PRO A 337 -29.22 10.40 12.80
C PRO A 337 -30.07 9.90 11.63
N TYR A 338 -30.48 8.63 11.65
CA TYR A 338 -31.24 7.96 10.57
C TYR A 338 -32.53 7.38 11.15
N ASP A 339 -33.58 7.32 10.31
CA ASP A 339 -34.86 6.69 10.61
C ASP A 339 -34.80 5.15 10.50
N GLU A 340 -35.94 4.51 10.62
CA GLU A 340 -36.09 3.04 10.50
C GLU A 340 -35.78 2.54 9.09
N ASP A 341 -36.06 3.36 8.06
CA ASP A 341 -35.74 3.09 6.66
C ASP A 341 -34.25 3.34 6.33
N LYS A 342 -33.43 3.69 7.34
CA LYS A 342 -32.01 4.03 7.18
C LYS A 342 -31.76 5.29 6.32
N LYS A 343 -32.77 6.16 6.22
CA LYS A 343 -32.67 7.48 5.60
C LYS A 343 -32.26 8.52 6.63
N LEU A 344 -31.43 9.48 6.24
CA LEU A 344 -31.03 10.59 7.11
C LEU A 344 -32.28 11.40 7.46
N ILE A 345 -32.58 11.54 8.75
CA ILE A 345 -33.73 12.33 9.24
C ILE A 345 -33.55 13.78 8.79
N GLU A 346 -34.60 14.42 8.25
CA GLU A 346 -34.54 15.81 7.78
C GLU A 346 -34.03 16.74 8.91
N GLU A 347 -33.18 17.73 8.59
CA GLU A 347 -32.50 18.55 9.58
C GLU A 347 -33.46 19.26 10.53
N LYS A 348 -34.57 19.80 10.02
CA LYS A 348 -35.61 20.44 10.84
C LYS A 348 -36.25 19.47 11.81
N GLN A 349 -36.59 18.27 11.34
CA GLN A 349 -37.16 17.19 12.16
C GLN A 349 -36.14 16.66 13.17
N PHE A 350 -34.90 16.43 12.77
CA PHE A 350 -33.83 15.99 13.65
C PHE A 350 -33.58 17.00 14.79
N LYS A 351 -33.52 18.29 14.47
CA LYS A 351 -33.39 19.35 15.45
C LYS A 351 -34.56 19.40 16.44
N LYS A 352 -35.80 19.12 15.99
CA LYS A 352 -36.99 19.07 16.84
C LYS A 352 -37.02 17.85 17.75
N GLN A 353 -36.65 16.67 17.21
CA GLN A 353 -36.70 15.40 17.94
C GLN A 353 -35.51 15.20 18.88
N PHE A 354 -34.33 15.70 18.51
CA PHE A 354 -33.06 15.49 19.21
C PHE A 354 -32.26 16.78 19.35
N PRO A 355 -32.82 17.82 20.08
CA PRO A 355 -32.23 19.17 20.16
C PRO A 355 -30.84 19.15 20.81
N LEU A 356 -30.62 18.34 21.85
CA LEU A 356 -29.32 18.25 22.52
C LEU A 356 -28.25 17.62 21.66
N THR A 357 -28.63 16.52 20.96
CA THR A 357 -27.74 15.85 19.99
C THR A 357 -27.43 16.76 18.79
N TYR A 358 -28.45 17.50 18.30
CA TYR A 358 -28.22 18.47 17.23
C TYR A 358 -27.24 19.57 17.66
N ASN A 359 -27.35 20.07 18.89
CA ASN A 359 -26.43 21.06 19.45
C ASN A 359 -25.00 20.47 19.59
N MET A 360 -24.86 19.23 20.05
CA MET A 360 -23.58 18.53 20.09
C MET A 360 -22.95 18.44 18.71
N LEU A 361 -23.69 18.01 17.67
CA LEU A 361 -23.17 17.92 16.31
C LEU A 361 -22.85 19.30 15.74
N SER A 362 -23.66 20.32 16.05
CA SER A 362 -23.44 21.72 15.64
C SER A 362 -22.15 22.30 16.20
N PHE A 363 -21.79 21.96 17.43
CA PHE A 363 -20.51 22.30 18.04
C PHE A 363 -19.32 21.84 17.17
N TYR A 364 -19.46 20.70 16.50
CA TYR A 364 -18.44 20.13 15.61
C TYR A 364 -18.66 20.44 14.10
N LYS A 365 -19.63 21.31 13.74
CA LYS A 365 -20.04 21.53 12.34
C LYS A 365 -18.87 21.87 11.42
N LYS A 366 -17.92 22.70 11.87
CA LYS A 366 -16.71 23.03 11.09
C LYS A 366 -15.85 21.79 10.77
N ASP A 367 -15.70 20.88 11.72
CA ASP A 367 -14.92 19.65 11.54
C ASP A 367 -15.68 18.66 10.64
N LEU A 368 -16.98 18.55 10.82
CA LEU A 368 -17.85 17.68 10.02
C LEU A 368 -17.90 18.09 8.54
N LEU A 369 -17.87 19.38 8.24
CA LEU A 369 -17.83 19.90 6.87
C LEU A 369 -16.47 19.70 6.19
N LYS A 370 -15.38 19.54 6.95
CA LYS A 370 -14.04 19.26 6.39
C LYS A 370 -13.84 17.80 6.00
N ARG A 371 -14.76 16.89 6.35
CA ARG A 371 -14.66 15.46 5.99
C ARG A 371 -14.57 15.27 4.48
N ASP A 372 -13.87 14.21 4.07
CA ASP A 372 -13.63 13.88 2.66
C ASP A 372 -13.13 15.08 1.83
N LYS A 373 -12.21 15.86 2.41
CA LYS A 373 -11.65 17.08 1.78
C LYS A 373 -12.73 18.12 1.43
N GLY A 374 -13.78 18.22 2.24
CA GLY A 374 -14.89 19.16 2.01
C GLY A 374 -15.92 18.72 0.99
N LYS A 375 -15.89 17.47 0.53
CA LYS A 375 -16.82 16.92 -0.46
C LYS A 375 -18.19 16.53 0.09
N ILE A 376 -18.35 16.48 1.42
CA ILE A 376 -19.65 16.18 2.04
C ILE A 376 -20.63 17.32 1.75
N PRO A 377 -21.81 17.06 1.15
CA PRO A 377 -22.81 18.10 0.87
C PRO A 377 -23.25 18.81 2.16
N LYS A 378 -23.34 20.15 2.11
CA LYS A 378 -23.68 20.97 3.29
C LYS A 378 -25.02 20.57 3.92
N LYS A 379 -25.99 20.09 3.12
CA LYS A 379 -27.32 19.68 3.60
C LYS A 379 -27.35 18.40 4.43
N ILE A 380 -26.27 17.57 4.38
CA ILE A 380 -26.15 16.31 5.13
C ILE A 380 -24.97 16.32 6.10
N TRP A 381 -24.53 17.50 6.53
CA TRP A 381 -23.34 17.69 7.36
C TRP A 381 -23.36 16.89 8.67
N TYR A 382 -24.53 16.63 9.24
CA TYR A 382 -24.75 15.89 10.50
C TYR A 382 -24.92 14.37 10.30
N GLY A 383 -24.99 13.89 9.06
CA GLY A 383 -25.01 12.47 8.72
C GLY A 383 -23.61 11.85 8.63
N TYR A 384 -23.53 10.58 8.28
CA TYR A 384 -22.26 9.89 8.08
C TYR A 384 -21.63 10.24 6.71
N GLY A 385 -20.32 10.09 6.63
CA GLY A 385 -19.63 10.35 5.38
C GLY A 385 -19.93 9.32 4.30
N ARG A 386 -20.28 8.08 4.69
CA ARG A 386 -20.70 7.00 3.78
C ARG A 386 -21.75 6.13 4.46
N THR A 387 -22.76 5.72 3.70
CA THR A 387 -23.93 4.97 4.21
C THR A 387 -23.87 3.45 3.97
N GLN A 388 -22.81 2.95 3.34
CA GLN A 388 -22.67 1.54 2.93
C GLN A 388 -22.80 0.53 4.09
N GLY A 389 -22.43 0.91 5.31
CA GLY A 389 -22.49 0.05 6.50
C GLY A 389 -23.84 0.00 7.20
N LEU A 390 -24.89 0.69 6.68
CA LEU A 390 -26.19 0.78 7.35
C LEU A 390 -27.11 -0.42 7.04
N SER A 391 -26.85 -1.18 5.97
CA SER A 391 -27.81 -2.14 5.40
C SER A 391 -28.09 -3.37 6.28
N LYS A 392 -27.08 -3.86 7.03
CA LYS A 392 -27.17 -5.13 7.77
C LYS A 392 -26.88 -5.01 9.28
N ILE A 393 -27.32 -3.90 9.91
CA ILE A 393 -27.08 -3.67 11.33
C ILE A 393 -27.88 -4.67 12.18
N GLU A 394 -29.09 -5.00 11.76
CA GLU A 394 -30.04 -5.82 12.50
C GLU A 394 -29.80 -7.35 12.36
N GLU A 395 -28.74 -7.75 11.67
CA GLU A 395 -28.39 -9.16 11.51
C GLU A 395 -27.25 -9.56 12.47
N ASP A 396 -27.27 -10.82 12.92
CA ASP A 396 -26.14 -11.45 13.58
C ASP A 396 -24.94 -11.52 12.63
N LYS A 397 -23.73 -11.40 13.16
CA LYS A 397 -22.51 -11.31 12.35
C LYS A 397 -21.25 -11.71 13.09
N LEU A 398 -20.21 -12.09 12.34
CA LEU A 398 -18.86 -12.19 12.86
C LEU A 398 -18.07 -10.92 12.51
N LEU A 399 -17.58 -10.21 13.50
CA LEU A 399 -16.72 -9.04 13.32
C LEU A 399 -15.29 -9.47 13.07
N LEU A 400 -14.65 -8.84 12.09
CA LEU A 400 -13.25 -9.04 11.74
C LEU A 400 -12.50 -7.71 11.83
N ALA A 401 -11.44 -7.64 12.64
CA ALA A 401 -10.62 -6.45 12.77
C ALA A 401 -9.82 -6.21 11.47
N PRO A 402 -9.60 -4.93 11.08
CA PRO A 402 -8.88 -4.60 9.87
C PRO A 402 -7.36 -4.80 10.00
N PHE A 403 -6.85 -4.93 11.22
CA PHE A 403 -5.44 -5.17 11.49
C PHE A 403 -5.31 -6.48 12.26
N GLN A 404 -4.48 -7.39 11.76
CA GLN A 404 -4.31 -8.74 12.29
C GLN A 404 -2.83 -9.10 12.37
N LYS A 405 -2.48 -10.04 13.24
CA LYS A 405 -1.14 -10.58 13.39
C LYS A 405 -1.21 -12.07 13.72
N GLU A 406 -0.34 -12.89 13.10
CA GLU A 406 -0.19 -14.34 13.32
C GLU A 406 -1.40 -15.19 12.93
N LYS A 407 -2.63 -14.74 13.18
CA LYS A 407 -3.87 -15.40 12.77
C LYS A 407 -5.00 -14.39 12.61
N LEU A 408 -6.04 -14.76 11.86
CA LEU A 408 -7.25 -13.96 11.82
C LEU A 408 -8.09 -14.29 13.05
N LYS A 409 -8.58 -13.23 13.72
CA LYS A 409 -9.46 -13.33 14.86
C LYS A 409 -10.80 -12.71 14.51
N VAL A 410 -11.87 -13.35 14.86
CA VAL A 410 -13.24 -12.86 14.69
C VAL A 410 -13.97 -12.85 16.04
N ARG A 411 -15.08 -12.11 16.10
CA ARG A 411 -15.94 -12.03 17.26
C ARG A 411 -17.40 -12.05 16.83
N LYS A 412 -18.23 -12.90 17.43
CA LYS A 412 -19.67 -12.86 17.25
C LYS A 412 -20.27 -11.57 17.83
N SER A 413 -21.18 -10.95 17.07
CA SER A 413 -21.92 -9.75 17.43
C SER A 413 -23.38 -9.98 17.06
N ASN A 414 -24.28 -9.66 18.01
CA ASN A 414 -25.70 -9.93 17.87
C ASN A 414 -26.40 -8.89 16.99
N ALA A 415 -27.60 -9.23 16.55
CA ALA A 415 -28.52 -8.31 15.92
C ALA A 415 -28.72 -7.03 16.76
N GLY A 416 -28.90 -5.89 16.11
CA GLY A 416 -29.03 -4.59 16.77
C GLY A 416 -27.71 -3.93 17.20
N GLU A 417 -26.58 -4.64 17.22
CA GLU A 417 -25.27 -4.02 17.45
C GLU A 417 -24.65 -3.53 16.12
N SER A 418 -24.47 -2.24 16.01
CA SER A 418 -23.71 -1.66 14.88
C SER A 418 -22.20 -1.78 15.11
N PHE A 419 -21.40 -1.55 14.07
CA PHE A 419 -19.95 -1.54 14.20
C PHE A 419 -19.27 -0.52 13.26
N ILE A 420 -18.09 -0.07 13.69
CA ILE A 420 -17.21 0.82 12.93
C ILE A 420 -15.80 0.21 12.82
N SER A 421 -14.99 0.72 11.91
CA SER A 421 -13.55 0.41 11.81
C SER A 421 -13.23 -1.08 11.68
N GLY A 422 -13.87 -1.77 10.74
CA GLY A 422 -13.63 -3.19 10.45
C GLY A 422 -14.59 -3.79 9.45
N TYR A 423 -14.68 -5.11 9.46
CA TYR A 423 -15.53 -5.90 8.57
C TYR A 423 -16.47 -6.78 9.37
N ALA A 424 -17.58 -7.17 8.76
CA ALA A 424 -18.47 -8.20 9.27
C ALA A 424 -18.72 -9.26 8.21
N LEU A 425 -18.77 -10.52 8.65
CA LEU A 425 -19.10 -11.67 7.83
C LEU A 425 -20.52 -12.12 8.18
N TYR A 426 -21.33 -12.33 7.16
CA TYR A 426 -22.71 -12.78 7.24
C TYR A 426 -22.81 -14.11 6.50
N PRO A 427 -22.98 -15.25 7.20
CA PRO A 427 -23.17 -16.54 6.54
C PRO A 427 -24.36 -16.50 5.58
N LYS A 428 -24.22 -17.10 4.41
CA LYS A 428 -25.32 -17.28 3.49
C LYS A 428 -26.19 -18.49 3.92
N LYS A 429 -27.38 -18.56 3.36
CA LYS A 429 -28.32 -19.67 3.64
C LYS A 429 -27.64 -21.03 3.43
N GLY A 430 -27.71 -21.89 4.45
CA GLY A 430 -27.09 -23.21 4.45
C GLY A 430 -25.72 -23.30 5.11
N TYR A 431 -25.15 -22.17 5.59
CA TYR A 431 -23.85 -22.16 6.28
C TYR A 431 -23.97 -21.57 7.69
N SER A 432 -23.31 -22.18 8.67
CA SER A 432 -23.34 -21.73 10.06
C SER A 432 -22.25 -20.70 10.37
N PHE A 433 -22.44 -19.93 11.46
CA PHE A 433 -21.42 -19.03 11.97
C PHE A 433 -20.15 -19.76 12.40
N GLU A 434 -20.30 -20.93 12.99
CA GLU A 434 -19.20 -21.78 13.48
C GLU A 434 -18.33 -22.25 12.31
N LEU A 435 -18.95 -22.64 11.19
CA LEU A 435 -18.21 -23.01 9.98
C LEU A 435 -17.42 -21.83 9.42
N ILE A 436 -18.06 -20.65 9.28
CA ILE A 436 -17.36 -19.45 8.77
C ILE A 436 -16.24 -19.03 9.71
N GLU A 437 -16.46 -19.08 11.02
CA GLU A 437 -15.42 -18.80 12.02
C GLU A 437 -14.24 -19.77 11.88
N LYS A 438 -14.49 -21.08 11.81
CA LYS A 438 -13.48 -22.12 11.64
C LYS A 438 -12.64 -21.88 10.36
N ILE A 439 -13.28 -21.54 9.24
CA ILE A 439 -12.61 -21.24 7.98
C ILE A 439 -11.73 -19.98 8.11
N ILE A 440 -12.30 -18.89 8.60
CA ILE A 440 -11.59 -17.59 8.66
C ILE A 440 -10.43 -17.63 9.64
N THR A 441 -10.58 -18.30 10.78
CA THR A 441 -9.51 -18.38 11.80
C THR A 441 -8.46 -19.44 11.51
N SER A 442 -8.61 -20.22 10.42
CA SER A 442 -7.65 -21.24 10.02
C SER A 442 -6.32 -20.64 9.57
N GLU A 443 -5.25 -21.39 9.76
CA GLU A 443 -3.92 -21.06 9.24
C GLU A 443 -3.93 -20.95 7.71
N HIS A 444 -4.70 -21.81 7.03
CA HIS A 444 -4.87 -21.78 5.59
C HIS A 444 -5.44 -20.43 5.11
N CYS A 445 -6.46 -19.90 5.78
CA CYS A 445 -7.03 -18.59 5.44
C CYS A 445 -6.03 -17.46 5.73
N TYR A 446 -5.39 -17.48 6.90
CA TYR A 446 -4.38 -16.46 7.25
C TYR A 446 -3.22 -16.45 6.27
N SER A 447 -2.65 -17.59 5.96
CA SER A 447 -1.54 -17.73 5.00
C SER A 447 -1.92 -17.18 3.62
N PHE A 448 -3.11 -17.51 3.12
CA PHE A 448 -3.58 -16.96 1.84
C PHE A 448 -3.78 -15.45 1.89
N VAL A 449 -4.52 -14.96 2.88
CA VAL A 449 -4.91 -13.54 2.96
C VAL A 449 -3.72 -12.64 3.20
N SER A 450 -2.74 -13.09 4.00
CA SER A 450 -1.51 -12.33 4.31
C SER A 450 -0.67 -12.02 3.08
N LEU A 451 -0.71 -12.89 2.05
CA LEU A 451 0.00 -12.68 0.79
C LEU A 451 -0.48 -11.42 0.05
N TYR A 452 -1.79 -11.14 0.12
CA TYR A 452 -2.43 -10.01 -0.55
C TYR A 452 -2.68 -8.81 0.37
N ALA A 453 -2.50 -8.98 1.67
CA ALA A 453 -2.69 -7.93 2.65
C ALA A 453 -1.53 -6.93 2.63
N LYS A 454 -1.82 -5.71 3.09
CA LYS A 454 -0.76 -4.71 3.29
C LYS A 454 0.08 -5.12 4.47
N SER A 455 1.37 -5.39 4.27
CA SER A 455 2.33 -5.58 5.36
C SER A 455 2.47 -4.30 6.17
N LEU A 456 2.52 -4.44 7.49
CA LEU A 456 2.70 -3.37 8.46
C LEU A 456 3.84 -3.78 9.41
N SER A 457 4.40 -2.81 10.14
CA SER A 457 5.52 -3.07 11.05
C SER A 457 5.22 -4.19 12.06
N LYS A 458 6.25 -4.94 12.45
CA LYS A 458 6.20 -5.99 13.48
C LYS A 458 5.27 -7.16 13.15
N GLY A 459 5.17 -7.54 11.88
CA GLY A 459 4.36 -8.67 11.41
C GLY A 459 2.85 -8.44 11.42
N TRP A 460 2.39 -7.21 11.58
CA TRP A 460 0.98 -6.88 11.41
C TRP A 460 0.60 -6.81 9.92
N ILE A 461 -0.61 -7.21 9.60
CA ILE A 461 -1.20 -7.07 8.26
C ILE A 461 -2.44 -6.18 8.30
N GLY A 462 -2.61 -5.37 7.25
CA GLY A 462 -3.80 -4.56 7.04
C GLY A 462 -4.75 -5.21 6.05
N LEU A 463 -5.92 -5.64 6.52
CA LEU A 463 -6.91 -6.34 5.72
C LEU A 463 -7.79 -5.39 4.92
N SER A 464 -8.24 -5.86 3.78
CA SER A 464 -9.34 -5.32 2.99
C SER A 464 -10.24 -6.46 2.50
N LYS A 465 -11.49 -6.15 2.13
CA LYS A 465 -12.41 -7.13 1.50
C LYS A 465 -11.77 -7.81 0.28
N ASN A 466 -10.94 -7.07 -0.47
CA ASN A 466 -10.29 -7.58 -1.68
C ASN A 466 -9.25 -8.68 -1.38
N ASN A 467 -8.69 -8.75 -0.17
CA ASN A 467 -7.74 -9.81 0.19
C ASN A 467 -8.38 -11.20 0.16
N PHE A 468 -9.70 -11.27 0.34
CA PHE A 468 -10.47 -12.52 0.30
C PHE A 468 -10.98 -12.88 -1.11
N LYS A 469 -10.85 -11.98 -2.11
CA LYS A 469 -11.50 -12.13 -3.42
C LYS A 469 -11.14 -13.42 -4.15
N ASN A 470 -9.90 -13.85 -4.03
CA ASN A 470 -9.41 -15.06 -4.70
C ASN A 470 -9.23 -16.22 -3.72
N TYR A 471 -9.69 -16.06 -2.47
CA TYR A 471 -9.63 -17.11 -1.48
C TYR A 471 -10.64 -18.20 -1.82
N LYS A 472 -10.12 -19.36 -2.18
CA LYS A 472 -10.88 -20.59 -2.44
C LYS A 472 -10.39 -21.67 -1.49
N LEU A 473 -11.29 -22.56 -1.11
CA LEU A 473 -11.00 -23.63 -0.16
C LEU A 473 -11.78 -24.90 -0.53
N ASP A 474 -11.20 -26.04 -0.18
CA ASP A 474 -11.92 -27.30 -0.18
C ASP A 474 -12.76 -27.37 1.11
N LEU A 475 -14.08 -27.27 0.94
CA LEU A 475 -15.00 -27.21 2.08
C LEU A 475 -14.98 -28.49 2.93
N SER A 476 -14.61 -29.63 2.33
CA SER A 476 -14.54 -30.92 3.04
C SER A 476 -13.51 -30.91 4.18
N LEU A 477 -12.50 -30.04 4.11
CA LEU A 477 -11.48 -29.87 5.17
C LEU A 477 -12.04 -29.23 6.45
N PHE A 478 -13.20 -28.57 6.35
CA PHE A 478 -13.81 -27.82 7.45
C PHE A 478 -15.13 -28.42 7.95
N LEU A 479 -15.75 -29.26 7.15
CA LEU A 479 -16.90 -30.04 7.57
C LEU A 479 -16.37 -31.17 8.49
N THR A 480 -16.72 -31.14 9.75
CA THR A 480 -16.54 -32.29 10.64
C THR A 480 -17.36 -33.43 10.08
N GLN A 481 -16.76 -34.61 9.89
CA GLN A 481 -17.55 -35.83 9.84
C GLN A 481 -18.22 -35.93 11.22
N GLU A 482 -19.47 -35.46 11.32
CA GLU A 482 -20.34 -35.90 12.38
C GLU A 482 -20.58 -37.37 12.09
N GLY A 483 -19.94 -38.23 12.94
CA GLY A 483 -20.21 -39.64 13.01
C GLY A 483 -21.53 -39.93 13.68
#